data_ffab31fd127e0af4f4b9cf5af42fd857
#
_entry.id   ffab31fd127e0af4f4b9cf5af42fd857
#
_cell.length_a   1.000
_cell.length_b   1.000
_cell.length_c   1.000
_cell.angle_alpha   90.00
_cell.angle_beta   90.00
_cell.angle_gamma   90.00
#
_symmetry.space_group_name_H-M   'P 1'
#
loop_
_entity.id
_entity.type
_entity.pdbx_description
1 polymer ?
#
loop_
_entity_poly.entity_id
_entity_poly.type
_entity_poly.pdbx_seq_one_letter_code
_entity_poly.pdbx_strand_id
1 'polypeptide(L)'
;MVEGYVAHKPSTRDDLEHVYELMRVVFPDERVDALIRRLLDYYPETTIDHIFSVRSGGETVAALIMIPQTWAMDGVELRVAEMGCVATRPEHRRRGLQRILNEAFDGYAAERGFDLCALAGIPYFYRQFGYEYAVDLDHSTTLDADRIPDTENSLEARPFSEDDVEAASAMLDEAQSRYHVSCPRTRGVWLMQHRTGHYNGEPYKAVALTTGGELKAYVRYGVDASNGVLVLKEAGLESPRYAEQVLAYVGAACKAYGLTKVNSRQFYGDEPTRTMVELGGVSVAPYAWQVKVLDHLGLFRKLAPLLESRLRASGYGGLCETLNLNFRKFNIEATVKEGKIVGVERGVDCRDRTIGLNPYVFPQLLLGYRSVRELEAAYPDFRVRDTHRPLLEAMFPRRPGYIFHVY
;
A
#
# COMPACT_ATOMS: atom_id res chain seq x y z
N MET A 1 -19.53 8.94 -23.91
CA MET A 1 -18.56 8.13 -24.70
C MET A 1 -17.77 9.08 -25.57
N VAL A 2 -16.47 8.85 -25.71
CA VAL A 2 -15.63 9.64 -26.63
C VAL A 2 -15.71 8.99 -28.00
N GLU A 3 -16.05 9.76 -29.04
CA GLU A 3 -16.25 9.23 -30.39
C GLU A 3 -14.97 8.52 -30.90
N GLY A 4 -15.12 7.34 -31.47
CA GLY A 4 -14.01 6.51 -31.96
C GLY A 4 -13.26 5.70 -30.90
N TYR A 5 -13.70 5.72 -29.62
CA TYR A 5 -13.09 4.96 -28.53
C TYR A 5 -14.10 4.06 -27.84
N VAL A 6 -13.73 2.80 -27.65
CA VAL A 6 -14.59 1.78 -27.03
C VAL A 6 -13.89 1.15 -25.84
N ALA A 7 -14.56 1.16 -24.68
CA ALA A 7 -14.12 0.37 -23.54
C ALA A 7 -14.14 -1.12 -23.92
N HIS A 8 -13.06 -1.83 -23.68
CA HIS A 8 -12.90 -3.22 -24.03
C HIS A 8 -12.39 -4.02 -22.83
N LYS A 9 -12.97 -5.18 -22.61
CA LYS A 9 -12.54 -6.12 -21.58
C LYS A 9 -11.75 -7.23 -22.25
N PRO A 10 -10.43 -7.31 -22.09
CA PRO A 10 -9.63 -8.40 -22.62
C PRO A 10 -10.16 -9.76 -22.14
N SER A 11 -10.26 -10.72 -23.05
CA SER A 11 -10.80 -12.05 -22.75
C SER A 11 -10.04 -13.17 -23.48
N THR A 12 -9.18 -12.81 -24.42
CA THR A 12 -8.39 -13.75 -25.22
C THR A 12 -6.88 -13.48 -25.06
N ARG A 13 -6.08 -14.46 -25.48
CA ARG A 13 -4.63 -14.30 -25.52
C ARG A 13 -4.20 -13.19 -26.50
N ASP A 14 -4.92 -13.03 -27.59
CA ASP A 14 -4.66 -11.97 -28.57
C ASP A 14 -4.92 -10.59 -27.98
N ASP A 15 -6.00 -10.42 -27.21
CA ASP A 15 -6.26 -9.19 -26.46
C ASP A 15 -5.12 -8.84 -25.52
N LEU A 16 -4.52 -9.85 -24.84
CA LEU A 16 -3.39 -9.65 -23.95
C LEU A 16 -2.14 -9.19 -24.71
N GLU A 17 -1.85 -9.76 -25.88
CA GLU A 17 -0.70 -9.31 -26.68
C GLU A 17 -0.82 -7.84 -27.09
N HIS A 18 -2.02 -7.36 -27.42
CA HIS A 18 -2.25 -5.93 -27.68
C HIS A 18 -2.01 -5.05 -26.43
N VAL A 19 -2.36 -5.55 -25.24
CA VAL A 19 -2.05 -4.86 -23.97
C VAL A 19 -0.55 -4.84 -23.73
N TYR A 20 0.15 -5.96 -23.91
CA TYR A 20 1.61 -6.05 -23.74
C TYR A 20 2.35 -5.15 -24.73
N GLU A 21 1.88 -5.07 -25.97
CA GLU A 21 2.44 -4.15 -26.97
C GLU A 21 2.29 -2.69 -26.52
N LEU A 22 1.10 -2.31 -26.03
CA LEU A 22 0.88 -0.97 -25.47
C LEU A 22 1.87 -0.67 -24.35
N MET A 23 2.08 -1.63 -23.41
CA MET A 23 3.00 -1.43 -22.28
C MET A 23 4.45 -1.25 -22.75
N ARG A 24 4.90 -2.04 -23.73
CA ARG A 24 6.25 -1.89 -24.32
C ARG A 24 6.46 -0.53 -24.99
N VAL A 25 5.41 -0.01 -25.65
CA VAL A 25 5.47 1.31 -26.30
C VAL A 25 5.49 2.46 -25.29
N VAL A 26 4.70 2.34 -24.20
CA VAL A 26 4.57 3.42 -23.21
C VAL A 26 5.69 3.38 -22.17
N PHE A 27 6.21 2.20 -21.84
CA PHE A 27 7.23 1.94 -20.81
C PHE A 27 8.39 1.10 -21.37
N PRO A 28 9.17 1.64 -22.32
CA PRO A 28 10.19 0.86 -23.02
C PRO A 28 11.29 0.30 -22.11
N ASP A 29 11.63 1.03 -21.04
CA ASP A 29 12.74 0.70 -20.15
C ASP A 29 12.30 -0.06 -18.89
N GLU A 30 11.00 -0.07 -18.55
CA GLU A 30 10.50 -0.55 -17.26
C GLU A 30 9.97 -2.00 -17.28
N ARG A 31 9.91 -2.64 -18.45
CA ARG A 31 9.43 -4.04 -18.63
C ARG A 31 8.06 -4.31 -17.98
N VAL A 32 7.14 -3.33 -18.07
CA VAL A 32 5.79 -3.43 -17.49
C VAL A 32 4.98 -4.58 -18.10
N ASP A 33 5.20 -4.89 -19.38
CA ASP A 33 4.63 -6.08 -20.03
C ASP A 33 5.01 -7.38 -19.30
N ALA A 34 6.27 -7.50 -18.85
CA ALA A 34 6.75 -8.67 -18.11
C ALA A 34 6.16 -8.71 -16.69
N LEU A 35 5.95 -7.55 -16.05
CA LEU A 35 5.25 -7.47 -14.76
C LEU A 35 3.83 -8.00 -14.88
N ILE A 36 3.05 -7.54 -15.88
CA ILE A 36 1.66 -8.01 -16.08
C ILE A 36 1.63 -9.51 -16.34
N ARG A 37 2.56 -10.05 -17.16
CA ARG A 37 2.67 -11.51 -17.38
C ARG A 37 2.89 -12.25 -16.07
N ARG A 38 3.84 -11.80 -15.23
CA ARG A 38 4.09 -12.43 -13.92
C ARG A 38 2.87 -12.37 -13.00
N LEU A 39 2.15 -11.25 -12.99
CA LEU A 39 0.92 -11.13 -12.20
C LEU A 39 -0.15 -12.13 -12.66
N LEU A 40 -0.36 -12.29 -13.97
CA LEU A 40 -1.33 -13.23 -14.50
C LEU A 40 -0.92 -14.70 -14.33
N ASP A 41 0.38 -14.99 -14.41
CA ASP A 41 0.88 -16.37 -14.37
C ASP A 41 1.07 -16.89 -12.93
N TYR A 42 1.39 -16.01 -11.99
CA TYR A 42 1.86 -16.42 -10.66
C TYR A 42 1.16 -15.75 -9.48
N TYR A 43 0.58 -14.55 -9.63
CA TYR A 43 -0.11 -13.90 -8.51
C TYR A 43 -1.52 -14.46 -8.35
N PRO A 44 -1.83 -15.09 -7.20
CA PRO A 44 -3.05 -15.89 -7.04
C PRO A 44 -4.36 -15.12 -7.25
N GLU A 45 -4.33 -13.82 -6.94
CA GLU A 45 -5.53 -12.98 -6.93
C GLU A 45 -5.78 -12.29 -8.29
N THR A 46 -4.82 -12.31 -9.24
CA THR A 46 -4.94 -11.59 -10.51
C THR A 46 -5.28 -12.53 -11.66
N THR A 47 -6.27 -12.16 -12.45
CA THR A 47 -6.73 -12.88 -13.66
C THR A 47 -6.90 -11.91 -14.81
N ILE A 48 -7.17 -12.43 -16.02
CA ILE A 48 -7.46 -11.62 -17.21
C ILE A 48 -8.63 -10.66 -16.98
N ASP A 49 -9.60 -11.03 -16.12
CA ASP A 49 -10.73 -10.18 -15.76
C ASP A 49 -10.34 -8.90 -15.03
N HIS A 50 -9.11 -8.80 -14.56
CA HIS A 50 -8.58 -7.62 -13.90
C HIS A 50 -7.91 -6.63 -14.86
N ILE A 51 -7.94 -6.89 -16.17
CA ILE A 51 -7.39 -5.97 -17.17
C ILE A 51 -8.54 -5.16 -17.80
N PHE A 52 -8.32 -3.86 -17.91
CA PHE A 52 -9.24 -2.89 -18.53
C PHE A 52 -8.52 -2.20 -19.68
N SER A 53 -9.17 -2.06 -20.81
CA SER A 53 -8.58 -1.42 -21.96
C SER A 53 -9.58 -0.52 -22.72
N VAL A 54 -9.03 0.36 -23.54
CA VAL A 54 -9.78 1.16 -24.52
C VAL A 54 -9.17 0.90 -25.90
N ARG A 55 -10.04 0.63 -26.88
CA ARG A 55 -9.67 0.42 -28.28
C ARG A 55 -10.10 1.58 -29.14
N SER A 56 -9.31 1.82 -30.19
CA SER A 56 -9.62 2.73 -31.31
C SER A 56 -9.04 2.14 -32.59
N GLY A 57 -9.84 2.06 -33.66
CA GLY A 57 -9.40 1.50 -34.97
C GLY A 57 -8.90 0.05 -34.88
N GLY A 58 -9.36 -0.75 -33.92
CA GLY A 58 -8.92 -2.13 -33.68
C GLY A 58 -7.71 -2.28 -32.76
N GLU A 59 -6.99 -1.22 -32.45
CA GLU A 59 -5.81 -1.22 -31.58
C GLU A 59 -6.16 -0.91 -30.13
N THR A 60 -5.43 -1.48 -29.17
CA THR A 60 -5.47 -1.09 -27.76
C THR A 60 -4.63 0.18 -27.55
N VAL A 61 -5.31 1.28 -27.21
CA VAL A 61 -4.69 2.62 -27.08
C VAL A 61 -4.53 3.11 -25.65
N ALA A 62 -5.26 2.52 -24.71
CA ALA A 62 -5.09 2.72 -23.29
C ALA A 62 -5.44 1.45 -22.51
N ALA A 63 -4.77 1.20 -21.41
CA ALA A 63 -5.07 0.08 -20.53
C ALA A 63 -4.58 0.34 -19.09
N LEU A 64 -5.13 -0.44 -18.16
CA LEU A 64 -4.67 -0.58 -16.78
C LEU A 64 -4.95 -2.00 -16.28
N ILE A 65 -4.31 -2.39 -15.19
CA ILE A 65 -4.59 -3.62 -14.47
C ILE A 65 -5.07 -3.32 -13.05
N MET A 66 -6.03 -4.12 -12.57
CA MET A 66 -6.38 -4.21 -11.16
C MET A 66 -5.54 -5.32 -10.52
N ILE A 67 -4.92 -5.00 -9.39
CA ILE A 67 -4.19 -5.95 -8.56
C ILE A 67 -4.94 -6.05 -7.23
N PRO A 68 -5.72 -7.11 -7.01
CA PRO A 68 -6.43 -7.30 -5.76
C PRO A 68 -5.46 -7.49 -4.60
N GLN A 69 -5.74 -6.84 -3.48
CA GLN A 69 -4.96 -6.96 -2.24
C GLN A 69 -5.89 -7.06 -1.03
N THR A 70 -5.39 -7.61 0.05
CA THR A 70 -6.01 -7.55 1.36
C THR A 70 -5.12 -6.71 2.27
N TRP A 71 -5.63 -5.54 2.70
CA TRP A 71 -4.98 -4.77 3.76
C TRP A 71 -5.62 -5.11 5.09
N ALA A 72 -4.85 -5.04 6.16
CA ALA A 72 -5.34 -5.19 7.53
C ALA A 72 -5.27 -3.84 8.25
N MET A 73 -6.37 -3.42 8.86
CA MET A 73 -6.43 -2.23 9.71
C MET A 73 -6.78 -2.66 11.14
N ASP A 74 -5.77 -2.68 12.03
CA ASP A 74 -5.88 -3.20 13.40
C ASP A 74 -6.67 -4.55 13.45
N GLY A 75 -6.34 -5.47 12.55
CA GLY A 75 -6.95 -6.80 12.46
C GLY A 75 -8.25 -6.90 11.63
N VAL A 76 -8.80 -5.78 11.15
CA VAL A 76 -9.93 -5.80 10.21
C VAL A 76 -9.40 -5.87 8.78
N GLU A 77 -9.76 -6.91 8.05
CA GLU A 77 -9.39 -7.07 6.65
C GLU A 77 -10.18 -6.13 5.74
N LEU A 78 -9.47 -5.38 4.91
CA LEU A 78 -10.01 -4.51 3.87
C LEU A 78 -9.63 -5.06 2.50
N ARG A 79 -10.62 -5.27 1.64
CA ARG A 79 -10.37 -5.65 0.24
C ARG A 79 -10.00 -4.41 -0.55
N VAL A 80 -8.82 -4.40 -1.11
CA VAL A 80 -8.25 -3.25 -1.83
C VAL A 80 -8.04 -3.59 -3.29
N ALA A 81 -8.57 -2.75 -4.18
CA ALA A 81 -8.31 -2.81 -5.60
C ALA A 81 -7.16 -1.84 -5.93
N GLU A 82 -5.95 -2.35 -6.14
CA GLU A 82 -4.86 -1.51 -6.63
C GLU A 82 -4.99 -1.29 -8.12
N MET A 83 -4.88 -0.03 -8.56
CA MET A 83 -4.79 0.34 -9.97
C MET A 83 -3.31 0.45 -10.36
N GLY A 84 -2.84 -0.48 -11.17
CA GLY A 84 -1.45 -0.55 -11.64
C GLY A 84 -1.30 -0.49 -13.15
N CYS A 85 -0.07 -0.33 -13.61
CA CYS A 85 0.33 -0.41 -15.02
C CYS A 85 -0.54 0.46 -15.96
N VAL A 86 -0.79 1.70 -15.56
CA VAL A 86 -1.69 2.61 -16.29
C VAL A 86 -0.99 3.21 -17.50
N ALA A 87 -1.45 2.87 -18.71
CA ALA A 87 -0.84 3.30 -19.95
C ALA A 87 -1.85 3.98 -20.88
N THR A 88 -1.38 4.97 -21.64
CA THR A 88 -2.09 5.56 -22.79
C THR A 88 -1.07 5.93 -23.84
N ARG A 89 -1.27 5.47 -25.08
CA ARG A 89 -0.42 5.83 -26.22
C ARG A 89 -0.28 7.36 -26.31
N PRO A 90 0.92 7.91 -26.53
CA PRO A 90 1.15 9.37 -26.54
C PRO A 90 0.19 10.14 -27.46
N GLU A 91 -0.08 9.63 -28.65
CA GLU A 91 -0.94 10.22 -29.67
C GLU A 91 -2.45 10.20 -29.31
N HIS A 92 -2.83 9.39 -28.31
CA HIS A 92 -4.20 9.27 -27.79
C HIS A 92 -4.40 9.95 -26.42
N ARG A 93 -3.37 10.61 -25.88
CA ARG A 93 -3.47 11.34 -24.60
C ARG A 93 -4.41 12.55 -24.72
N ARG A 94 -4.86 13.06 -23.55
CA ARG A 94 -5.76 14.22 -23.40
C ARG A 94 -7.15 14.06 -24.04
N ARG A 95 -7.58 12.81 -24.30
CA ARG A 95 -8.89 12.47 -24.88
C ARG A 95 -9.84 11.84 -23.87
N GLY A 96 -9.55 11.94 -22.57
CA GLY A 96 -10.41 11.42 -21.51
C GLY A 96 -10.40 9.89 -21.33
N LEU A 97 -9.46 9.16 -21.97
CA LEU A 97 -9.44 7.70 -21.92
C LEU A 97 -9.23 7.16 -20.51
N GLN A 98 -8.42 7.84 -19.71
CA GLN A 98 -8.23 7.45 -18.30
C GLN A 98 -9.53 7.57 -17.48
N ARG A 99 -10.43 8.48 -17.82
CA ARG A 99 -11.75 8.56 -17.17
C ARG A 99 -12.59 7.33 -17.48
N ILE A 100 -12.61 6.89 -18.75
CA ILE A 100 -13.32 5.67 -19.19
C ILE A 100 -12.78 4.46 -18.41
N LEU A 101 -11.46 4.32 -18.33
CA LEU A 101 -10.81 3.22 -17.61
C LEU A 101 -11.11 3.26 -16.11
N ASN A 102 -11.03 4.45 -15.49
CA ASN A 102 -11.31 4.60 -14.06
C ASN A 102 -12.77 4.30 -13.71
N GLU A 103 -13.72 4.73 -14.56
CA GLU A 103 -15.15 4.42 -14.36
C GLU A 103 -15.41 2.91 -14.46
N ALA A 104 -14.80 2.22 -15.44
CA ALA A 104 -14.90 0.77 -15.58
C ALA A 104 -14.25 0.02 -14.38
N PHE A 105 -13.09 0.50 -13.94
CA PHE A 105 -12.39 -0.03 -12.77
C PHE A 105 -13.21 0.14 -11.49
N ASP A 106 -13.74 1.34 -11.23
CA ASP A 106 -14.56 1.64 -10.06
C ASP A 106 -15.84 0.80 -10.03
N GLY A 107 -16.51 0.68 -11.18
CA GLY A 107 -17.72 -0.15 -11.31
C GLY A 107 -17.44 -1.62 -10.98
N TYR A 108 -16.39 -2.17 -11.56
CA TYR A 108 -15.98 -3.55 -11.30
C TYR A 108 -15.60 -3.77 -9.82
N ALA A 109 -14.84 -2.84 -9.24
CA ALA A 109 -14.43 -2.92 -7.84
C ALA A 109 -15.64 -2.84 -6.88
N ALA A 110 -16.60 -1.94 -7.15
CA ALA A 110 -17.81 -1.81 -6.37
C ALA A 110 -18.71 -3.06 -6.46
N GLU A 111 -18.93 -3.59 -7.68
CA GLU A 111 -19.71 -4.82 -7.90
C GLU A 111 -19.10 -6.05 -7.20
N ARG A 112 -17.78 -6.09 -7.05
CA ARG A 112 -17.06 -7.18 -6.38
C ARG A 112 -16.85 -6.95 -4.89
N GLY A 113 -17.37 -5.85 -4.33
CA GLY A 113 -17.33 -5.53 -2.91
C GLY A 113 -15.93 -5.20 -2.39
N PHE A 114 -15.11 -4.50 -3.17
CA PHE A 114 -13.88 -3.91 -2.67
C PHE A 114 -14.22 -2.72 -1.78
N ASP A 115 -13.49 -2.58 -0.67
CA ASP A 115 -13.69 -1.50 0.30
C ASP A 115 -13.00 -0.20 -0.15
N LEU A 116 -11.80 -0.36 -0.71
CA LEU A 116 -10.92 0.72 -1.13
C LEU A 116 -10.40 0.51 -2.55
N CYS A 117 -10.12 1.62 -3.24
CA CYS A 117 -9.19 1.62 -4.36
C CYS A 117 -7.89 2.30 -3.95
N ALA A 118 -6.75 1.79 -4.39
CA ALA A 118 -5.43 2.34 -4.10
C ALA A 118 -4.57 2.39 -5.36
N LEU A 119 -3.56 3.26 -5.36
CA LEU A 119 -2.53 3.30 -6.39
C LEU A 119 -1.27 4.02 -5.91
N ALA A 120 -0.12 3.63 -6.45
CA ALA A 120 1.14 4.37 -6.38
C ALA A 120 1.33 5.09 -7.72
N GLY A 121 0.77 6.28 -7.87
CA GLY A 121 0.71 6.99 -9.15
C GLY A 121 1.38 8.35 -9.14
N ILE A 122 1.49 8.94 -10.33
CA ILE A 122 2.08 10.28 -10.51
C ILE A 122 1.36 11.33 -9.65
N PRO A 123 2.10 12.35 -9.15
CA PRO A 123 1.53 13.37 -8.30
C PRO A 123 0.35 14.10 -8.96
N TYR A 124 -0.62 14.50 -8.16
CA TYR A 124 -1.74 15.36 -8.53
C TYR A 124 -2.79 14.72 -9.46
N PHE A 125 -2.41 13.90 -10.43
CA PHE A 125 -3.28 13.45 -11.52
C PHE A 125 -4.54 12.71 -11.05
N TYR A 126 -4.41 11.80 -10.09
CA TYR A 126 -5.51 10.92 -9.66
C TYR A 126 -6.51 11.57 -8.70
N ARG A 127 -6.22 12.77 -8.19
CA ARG A 127 -7.17 13.55 -7.39
C ARG A 127 -8.46 13.85 -8.12
N GLN A 128 -8.42 14.05 -9.46
CA GLN A 128 -9.60 14.25 -10.28
C GLN A 128 -10.56 13.06 -10.31
N PHE A 129 -10.09 11.87 -9.87
CA PHE A 129 -10.87 10.64 -9.76
C PHE A 129 -11.22 10.29 -8.31
N GLY A 130 -10.96 11.20 -7.35
CA GLY A 130 -11.29 11.05 -5.95
C GLY A 130 -10.25 10.34 -5.08
N TYR A 131 -9.05 10.12 -5.60
CA TYR A 131 -7.94 9.60 -4.82
C TYR A 131 -7.23 10.69 -4.03
N GLU A 132 -6.76 10.38 -2.83
CA GLU A 132 -5.93 11.26 -2.00
C GLU A 132 -4.84 10.47 -1.30
N TYR A 133 -3.71 11.09 -1.00
CA TYR A 133 -2.58 10.48 -0.31
C TYR A 133 -2.98 10.06 1.10
N ALA A 134 -2.84 8.79 1.46
CA ALA A 134 -3.42 8.28 2.70
C ALA A 134 -2.62 7.20 3.45
N VAL A 135 -1.54 6.67 2.89
CA VAL A 135 -0.61 5.74 3.54
C VAL A 135 0.78 6.00 2.98
N ASP A 136 1.81 5.97 3.80
CA ASP A 136 3.18 6.11 3.32
C ASP A 136 3.53 5.00 2.32
N LEU A 137 4.19 5.38 1.22
CA LEU A 137 4.83 4.48 0.29
C LEU A 137 6.26 4.21 0.80
N ASP A 138 7.08 3.52 0.01
CA ASP A 138 8.44 3.18 0.37
C ASP A 138 9.21 4.38 0.94
N HIS A 139 9.76 4.20 2.12
CA HIS A 139 10.73 5.12 2.67
C HIS A 139 12.05 4.99 1.90
N SER A 140 12.92 5.98 2.03
CA SER A 140 14.24 5.94 1.44
C SER A 140 15.24 6.50 2.43
N THR A 141 16.04 5.61 3.01
CA THR A 141 17.14 5.96 3.93
C THR A 141 18.45 5.51 3.31
N THR A 142 19.34 6.43 3.02
CA THR A 142 20.65 6.15 2.40
C THR A 142 21.77 6.34 3.39
N LEU A 143 22.67 5.37 3.45
CA LEU A 143 23.88 5.37 4.28
C LEU A 143 25.09 5.03 3.40
N ASP A 144 26.20 5.73 3.58
CA ASP A 144 27.47 5.34 2.96
C ASP A 144 27.95 4.03 3.58
N ALA A 145 28.39 3.07 2.75
CA ALA A 145 28.72 1.72 3.20
C ALA A 145 29.95 1.66 4.13
N ASP A 146 30.83 2.64 4.09
CA ASP A 146 31.99 2.78 4.97
C ASP A 146 31.62 3.18 6.41
N ARG A 147 30.42 3.71 6.63
CA ARG A 147 29.89 4.01 7.96
C ARG A 147 29.30 2.78 8.66
N ILE A 148 29.06 1.70 7.93
CA ILE A 148 28.60 0.45 8.53
C ILE A 148 29.81 -0.21 9.22
N PRO A 149 29.76 -0.43 10.55
CA PRO A 149 30.87 -1.05 11.26
C PRO A 149 31.19 -2.44 10.71
N ASP A 150 32.48 -2.74 10.56
CA ASP A 150 32.96 -4.08 10.25
C ASP A 150 32.92 -4.93 11.53
N THR A 151 31.71 -5.33 11.92
CA THR A 151 31.51 -6.24 13.07
C THR A 151 31.59 -7.69 12.60
N GLU A 152 32.21 -8.55 13.43
CA GLU A 152 32.18 -10.00 13.17
C GLU A 152 30.72 -10.46 13.19
N ASN A 153 30.26 -11.00 12.06
CA ASN A 153 28.90 -11.48 11.93
C ASN A 153 28.80 -12.88 12.54
N SER A 154 28.08 -12.99 13.65
CA SER A 154 27.82 -14.27 14.32
C SER A 154 26.81 -15.15 13.61
N LEU A 155 26.14 -14.60 12.57
CA LEU A 155 25.15 -15.31 11.77
C LEU A 155 25.79 -15.89 10.50
N GLU A 156 25.45 -17.13 10.20
CA GLU A 156 25.82 -17.80 8.97
C GLU A 156 24.88 -17.36 7.85
N ALA A 157 25.45 -16.95 6.70
CA ALA A 157 24.66 -16.54 5.55
C ALA A 157 24.53 -17.69 4.54
N ARG A 158 23.29 -17.97 4.10
CA ARG A 158 23.00 -18.92 3.02
C ARG A 158 21.89 -18.39 2.12
N PRO A 159 21.73 -18.93 0.90
CA PRO A 159 20.55 -18.62 0.09
C PRO A 159 19.27 -18.90 0.87
N PHE A 160 18.30 -18.00 0.72
CA PHE A 160 16.94 -18.19 1.25
C PHE A 160 16.25 -19.32 0.46
N SER A 161 15.46 -20.14 1.15
CA SER A 161 14.76 -21.29 0.56
C SER A 161 13.26 -21.25 0.88
N GLU A 162 12.48 -22.13 0.26
CA GLU A 162 11.05 -22.27 0.57
C GLU A 162 10.79 -22.76 2.01
N ASP A 163 11.75 -23.46 2.62
CA ASP A 163 11.65 -23.90 4.01
C ASP A 163 11.73 -22.74 5.02
N ASP A 164 12.34 -21.62 4.61
CA ASP A 164 12.45 -20.42 5.45
C ASP A 164 11.16 -19.59 5.50
N VAL A 165 10.22 -19.85 4.58
CA VAL A 165 9.04 -19.00 4.37
C VAL A 165 8.18 -18.87 5.63
N GLU A 166 7.99 -19.95 6.38
CA GLU A 166 7.15 -19.92 7.59
C GLU A 166 7.75 -19.01 8.67
N ALA A 167 9.05 -19.17 8.95
CA ALA A 167 9.75 -18.34 9.93
C ALA A 167 9.85 -16.86 9.46
N ALA A 168 10.14 -16.64 8.17
CA ALA A 168 10.20 -15.31 7.58
C ALA A 168 8.83 -14.62 7.59
N SER A 169 7.74 -15.35 7.35
CA SER A 169 6.38 -14.81 7.44
C SER A 169 6.06 -14.37 8.87
N ALA A 170 6.41 -15.17 9.87
CA ALA A 170 6.21 -14.78 11.28
C ALA A 170 6.97 -13.50 11.65
N MET A 171 8.22 -13.34 11.15
CA MET A 171 9.00 -12.11 11.35
C MET A 171 8.35 -10.90 10.68
N LEU A 172 7.81 -11.06 9.47
CA LEU A 172 7.11 -9.99 8.76
C LEU A 172 5.79 -9.63 9.47
N ASP A 173 5.03 -10.62 9.92
CA ASP A 173 3.76 -10.41 10.63
C ASP A 173 4.00 -9.66 11.96
N GLU A 174 5.06 -9.98 12.69
CA GLU A 174 5.46 -9.25 13.89
C GLU A 174 5.83 -7.79 13.55
N ALA A 175 6.61 -7.56 12.49
CA ALA A 175 6.94 -6.21 12.04
C ALA A 175 5.67 -5.43 11.65
N GLN A 176 4.75 -6.07 10.93
CA GLN A 176 3.48 -5.46 10.48
C GLN A 176 2.52 -5.17 11.63
N SER A 177 2.59 -5.88 12.75
CA SER A 177 1.73 -5.66 13.92
C SER A 177 1.84 -4.26 14.52
N ARG A 178 2.94 -3.56 14.26
CA ARG A 178 3.20 -2.18 14.72
C ARG A 178 2.46 -1.13 13.92
N TYR A 179 1.98 -1.48 12.72
CA TYR A 179 1.31 -0.53 11.83
C TYR A 179 -0.20 -0.56 12.03
N HIS A 180 -0.80 0.63 11.91
CA HIS A 180 -2.24 0.78 11.88
C HIS A 180 -2.86 0.10 10.66
N VAL A 181 -2.16 0.22 9.53
CA VAL A 181 -2.52 -0.41 8.26
C VAL A 181 -1.31 -1.13 7.71
N SER A 182 -1.50 -2.39 7.33
CA SER A 182 -0.49 -3.26 6.74
C SER A 182 -1.10 -4.11 5.63
N CYS A 183 -0.26 -4.86 4.91
CA CYS A 183 -0.70 -5.82 3.89
C CYS A 183 -0.15 -7.21 4.23
N PRO A 184 -0.93 -8.07 4.93
CA PRO A 184 -0.52 -9.43 5.25
C PRO A 184 -0.13 -10.21 4.00
N ARG A 185 1.00 -10.90 4.05
CA ARG A 185 1.50 -11.65 2.91
C ARG A 185 1.19 -13.13 3.07
N THR A 186 0.33 -13.66 2.19
CA THR A 186 0.00 -15.09 2.19
C THR A 186 1.21 -15.95 1.80
N ARG A 187 1.20 -17.23 2.22
CA ARG A 187 2.24 -18.19 1.81
C ARG A 187 2.35 -18.30 0.28
N GLY A 188 1.23 -18.20 -0.44
CA GLY A 188 1.23 -18.20 -1.91
C GLY A 188 2.02 -17.04 -2.50
N VAL A 189 1.86 -15.84 -1.95
CA VAL A 189 2.62 -14.64 -2.36
C VAL A 189 4.11 -14.77 -2.02
N TRP A 190 4.45 -15.30 -0.84
CA TRP A 190 5.84 -15.58 -0.47
C TRP A 190 6.54 -16.50 -1.48
N LEU A 191 5.88 -17.62 -1.81
CA LEU A 191 6.40 -18.60 -2.78
C LEU A 191 6.48 -18.01 -4.19
N MET A 192 5.49 -17.23 -4.61
CA MET A 192 5.51 -16.55 -5.90
C MET A 192 6.70 -15.60 -6.00
N GLN A 193 6.91 -14.73 -5.02
CA GLN A 193 8.05 -13.81 -5.00
C GLN A 193 9.38 -14.57 -5.00
N HIS A 194 9.50 -15.62 -4.19
CA HIS A 194 10.72 -16.44 -4.12
C HIS A 194 11.02 -17.12 -5.46
N ARG A 195 10.05 -17.78 -6.07
CA ARG A 195 10.20 -18.53 -7.33
C ARG A 195 10.45 -17.62 -8.54
N THR A 196 9.83 -16.46 -8.57
CA THR A 196 10.03 -15.48 -9.65
C THR A 196 11.29 -14.63 -9.45
N GLY A 197 11.81 -14.53 -8.23
CA GLY A 197 12.94 -13.66 -7.88
C GLY A 197 12.63 -12.16 -8.07
N HIS A 198 11.35 -11.79 -7.98
CA HIS A 198 10.91 -10.40 -8.16
C HIS A 198 10.10 -9.91 -6.96
N TYR A 199 10.30 -8.65 -6.61
CA TYR A 199 9.62 -7.91 -5.56
C TYR A 199 9.29 -6.52 -6.08
N ASN A 200 8.03 -6.15 -6.07
CA ASN A 200 7.55 -4.90 -6.67
C ASN A 200 8.03 -4.73 -8.14
N GLY A 201 7.89 -5.80 -8.93
CA GLY A 201 8.30 -5.79 -10.33
C GLY A 201 9.82 -5.83 -10.60
N GLU A 202 10.64 -5.66 -9.58
CA GLU A 202 12.10 -5.62 -9.69
C GLU A 202 12.77 -6.90 -9.20
N PRO A 203 13.89 -7.34 -9.83
CA PRO A 203 14.64 -8.49 -9.38
C PRO A 203 15.26 -8.25 -7.99
N TYR A 204 15.40 -9.32 -7.20
CA TYR A 204 16.06 -9.27 -5.91
C TYR A 204 16.84 -10.55 -5.61
N LYS A 205 17.75 -10.44 -4.64
CA LYS A 205 18.39 -11.60 -3.99
C LYS A 205 17.84 -11.74 -2.59
N ALA A 206 17.61 -12.98 -2.16
CA ALA A 206 17.18 -13.32 -0.82
C ALA A 206 18.22 -14.15 -0.10
N VAL A 207 18.53 -13.78 1.13
CA VAL A 207 19.52 -14.43 1.99
C VAL A 207 18.91 -14.70 3.34
N ALA A 208 19.13 -15.91 3.84
CA ALA A 208 18.83 -16.33 5.19
C ALA A 208 20.08 -16.15 6.05
N LEU A 209 19.92 -15.51 7.20
CA LEU A 209 20.94 -15.37 8.23
C LEU A 209 20.57 -16.28 9.40
N THR A 210 21.43 -17.25 9.72
CA THR A 210 21.10 -18.36 10.61
C THR A 210 22.10 -18.52 11.75
N THR A 211 21.67 -19.20 12.80
CA THR A 211 22.54 -19.73 13.86
C THR A 211 22.15 -21.18 14.11
N GLY A 212 23.10 -22.10 13.96
CA GLY A 212 22.83 -23.53 14.14
C GLY A 212 21.72 -24.05 13.21
N GLY A 213 21.58 -23.45 12.01
CA GLY A 213 20.57 -23.79 11.01
C GLY A 213 19.23 -23.09 11.18
N GLU A 214 18.94 -22.47 12.33
CA GLU A 214 17.70 -21.73 12.55
C GLU A 214 17.77 -20.33 11.96
N LEU A 215 16.71 -19.90 11.28
CA LEU A 215 16.58 -18.56 10.70
C LEU A 215 16.46 -17.51 11.83
N LYS A 216 17.40 -16.55 11.87
CA LYS A 216 17.42 -15.44 12.82
C LYS A 216 17.09 -14.11 12.17
N ALA A 217 17.38 -13.98 10.89
CA ALA A 217 16.96 -12.88 10.04
C ALA A 217 16.94 -13.30 8.58
N TYR A 218 16.23 -12.56 7.76
CA TYR A 218 16.36 -12.65 6.30
C TYR A 218 16.52 -11.25 5.70
N VAL A 219 17.14 -11.22 4.53
CA VAL A 219 17.40 -9.98 3.79
C VAL A 219 17.00 -10.17 2.33
N ARG A 220 16.28 -9.21 1.77
CA ARG A 220 15.98 -9.09 0.35
C ARG A 220 16.58 -7.79 -0.18
N TYR A 221 17.44 -7.88 -1.16
CA TYR A 221 18.12 -6.71 -1.71
C TYR A 221 18.28 -6.77 -3.22
N GLY A 222 18.29 -5.60 -3.85
CA GLY A 222 18.65 -5.40 -5.25
C GLY A 222 20.00 -4.73 -5.38
N VAL A 223 20.56 -4.78 -6.58
CA VAL A 223 21.83 -4.12 -6.93
C VAL A 223 21.56 -3.10 -8.02
N ASP A 224 21.76 -1.83 -7.71
CA ASP A 224 21.76 -0.72 -8.66
C ASP A 224 23.21 -0.30 -8.93
N ALA A 225 23.85 -1.03 -9.85
CA ALA A 225 25.24 -0.79 -10.20
C ALA A 225 25.45 0.58 -10.89
N SER A 226 24.43 1.10 -11.58
CA SER A 226 24.51 2.38 -12.28
C SER A 226 24.63 3.57 -11.32
N ASN A 227 24.01 3.47 -10.15
CA ASN A 227 24.04 4.50 -9.10
C ASN A 227 24.99 4.14 -7.94
N GLY A 228 25.65 2.99 -8.00
CA GLY A 228 26.57 2.53 -6.95
C GLY A 228 25.87 2.19 -5.64
N VAL A 229 24.62 1.69 -5.70
CA VAL A 229 23.75 1.49 -4.52
C VAL A 229 23.31 0.04 -4.38
N LEU A 230 23.43 -0.53 -3.18
CA LEU A 230 22.71 -1.72 -2.78
C LEU A 230 21.36 -1.30 -2.18
N VAL A 231 20.26 -1.76 -2.76
CA VAL A 231 18.90 -1.42 -2.32
C VAL A 231 18.39 -2.52 -1.40
N LEU A 232 18.35 -2.25 -0.09
CA LEU A 232 17.70 -3.09 0.90
C LEU A 232 16.18 -2.94 0.76
N LYS A 233 15.55 -3.91 0.13
CA LYS A 233 14.10 -3.90 -0.16
C LYS A 233 13.29 -4.33 1.06
N GLU A 234 13.77 -5.34 1.78
CA GLU A 234 13.11 -5.90 2.96
C GLU A 234 14.11 -6.66 3.83
N ALA A 235 13.96 -6.55 5.14
CA ALA A 235 14.61 -7.42 6.10
C ALA A 235 13.61 -7.76 7.20
N GLY A 236 13.59 -9.02 7.62
CA GLY A 236 12.86 -9.48 8.80
C GLY A 236 13.82 -10.02 9.83
N LEU A 237 13.52 -9.80 11.10
CA LEU A 237 14.35 -10.18 12.23
C LEU A 237 13.52 -10.92 13.29
N GLU A 238 14.04 -12.05 13.80
CA GLU A 238 13.47 -12.73 14.97
C GLU A 238 13.53 -11.81 16.22
N SER A 239 14.55 -10.96 16.30
CA SER A 239 14.75 -10.02 17.41
C SER A 239 15.51 -8.78 16.92
N PRO A 240 15.20 -7.58 17.44
CA PRO A 240 15.93 -6.33 17.12
C PRO A 240 17.46 -6.43 17.31
N ARG A 241 17.93 -7.30 18.20
CA ARG A 241 19.37 -7.52 18.46
C ARG A 241 20.17 -7.94 17.21
N TYR A 242 19.49 -8.45 16.18
CA TYR A 242 20.14 -8.88 14.94
C TYR A 242 20.27 -7.76 13.91
N ALA A 243 19.81 -6.54 14.21
CA ALA A 243 19.85 -5.41 13.27
C ALA A 243 21.28 -5.05 12.82
N GLU A 244 22.22 -4.98 13.76
CA GLU A 244 23.63 -4.70 13.44
C GLU A 244 24.26 -5.79 12.56
N GLN A 245 23.93 -7.07 12.79
CA GLN A 245 24.43 -8.18 12.01
C GLN A 245 23.84 -8.20 10.60
N VAL A 246 22.56 -7.85 10.46
CA VAL A 246 21.95 -7.64 9.15
C VAL A 246 22.65 -6.50 8.40
N LEU A 247 22.93 -5.38 9.06
CA LEU A 247 23.66 -4.26 8.44
C LEU A 247 25.10 -4.64 8.09
N ALA A 248 25.81 -5.37 8.96
CA ALA A 248 27.15 -5.85 8.67
C ALA A 248 27.16 -6.74 7.41
N TYR A 249 26.17 -7.66 7.30
CA TYR A 249 26.00 -8.47 6.09
C TYR A 249 25.73 -7.60 4.85
N VAL A 250 24.80 -6.66 4.93
CA VAL A 250 24.44 -5.76 3.82
C VAL A 250 25.61 -4.87 3.41
N GLY A 251 26.38 -4.36 4.38
CA GLY A 251 27.60 -3.58 4.15
C GLY A 251 28.68 -4.39 3.45
N ALA A 252 28.93 -5.62 3.90
CA ALA A 252 29.87 -6.53 3.26
C ALA A 252 29.44 -6.89 1.83
N ALA A 253 28.16 -7.16 1.61
CA ALA A 253 27.60 -7.40 0.27
C ALA A 253 27.76 -6.18 -0.63
N CYS A 254 27.48 -4.96 -0.13
CA CYS A 254 27.66 -3.72 -0.84
C CYS A 254 29.12 -3.55 -1.34
N LYS A 255 30.09 -3.74 -0.43
CA LYS A 255 31.52 -3.69 -0.76
C LYS A 255 31.92 -4.77 -1.77
N ALA A 256 31.40 -6.02 -1.64
CA ALA A 256 31.67 -7.11 -2.56
C ALA A 256 31.19 -6.87 -3.99
N TYR A 257 30.12 -6.07 -4.17
CA TYR A 257 29.67 -5.61 -5.49
C TYR A 257 30.39 -4.34 -5.97
N GLY A 258 31.34 -3.81 -5.24
CA GLY A 258 32.01 -2.55 -5.57
C GLY A 258 31.11 -1.32 -5.44
N LEU A 259 30.05 -1.41 -4.63
CA LEU A 259 29.11 -0.32 -4.39
C LEU A 259 29.52 0.48 -3.16
N THR A 260 29.05 1.72 -3.08
CA THR A 260 29.48 2.66 -2.02
C THR A 260 28.36 3.04 -1.06
N LYS A 261 27.11 2.72 -1.39
CA LYS A 261 25.94 3.16 -0.63
C LYS A 261 24.95 2.00 -0.42
N VAL A 262 24.31 2.01 0.74
CA VAL A 262 23.13 1.19 1.04
C VAL A 262 21.93 2.10 1.13
N ASN A 263 20.85 1.78 0.42
CA ASN A 263 19.56 2.47 0.50
C ASN A 263 18.51 1.49 1.03
N SER A 264 17.93 1.79 2.19
CA SER A 264 16.80 1.03 2.71
C SER A 264 15.47 1.60 2.19
N ARG A 265 14.58 0.70 1.74
CA ARG A 265 13.21 1.03 1.33
C ARG A 265 12.18 0.72 2.42
N GLN A 266 12.61 0.25 3.58
CA GLN A 266 11.73 -0.04 4.72
C GLN A 266 11.35 1.24 5.47
N PHE A 267 10.32 1.14 6.31
CA PHE A 267 9.94 2.22 7.21
C PHE A 267 11.13 2.65 8.09
N TYR A 268 11.31 3.95 8.23
CA TYR A 268 12.49 4.51 8.94
C TYR A 268 12.56 4.12 10.42
N GLY A 269 11.42 3.76 11.03
CA GLY A 269 11.34 3.30 12.42
C GLY A 269 11.57 1.81 12.60
N ASP A 270 11.72 1.04 11.51
CA ASP A 270 11.97 -0.39 11.56
C ASP A 270 13.47 -0.69 11.54
N GLU A 271 13.83 -1.80 12.19
CA GLU A 271 15.16 -2.35 12.09
C GLU A 271 15.34 -3.08 10.71
N PRO A 272 16.49 -2.97 10.05
CA PRO A 272 17.72 -2.26 10.43
C PRO A 272 17.76 -0.78 9.99
N THR A 273 16.69 -0.23 9.42
CA THR A 273 16.67 1.15 8.90
C THR A 273 16.90 2.17 10.01
N ARG A 274 16.34 1.94 11.20
CA ARG A 274 16.59 2.80 12.37
C ARG A 274 18.07 2.85 12.73
N THR A 275 18.75 1.72 12.73
CA THR A 275 20.20 1.67 12.97
C THR A 275 20.97 2.43 11.88
N MET A 276 20.53 2.37 10.61
CA MET A 276 21.13 3.21 9.55
C MET A 276 21.02 4.70 9.86
N VAL A 277 19.87 5.16 10.37
CA VAL A 277 19.68 6.57 10.79
C VAL A 277 20.60 6.93 11.94
N GLU A 278 20.76 6.08 12.93
CA GLU A 278 21.66 6.26 14.09
C GLU A 278 23.13 6.37 13.63
N LEU A 279 23.53 5.65 12.59
CA LEU A 279 24.84 5.73 11.95
C LEU A 279 25.02 6.95 11.04
N GLY A 280 24.02 7.84 10.95
CA GLY A 280 24.07 9.07 10.18
C GLY A 280 23.51 8.90 8.76
N GLY A 281 22.68 7.92 8.54
CA GLY A 281 21.91 7.76 7.30
C GLY A 281 20.92 8.90 7.09
N VAL A 282 20.73 9.28 5.83
CA VAL A 282 19.83 10.37 5.45
C VAL A 282 18.53 9.81 4.92
N SER A 283 17.43 10.14 5.61
CA SER A 283 16.08 9.76 5.18
C SER A 283 15.43 10.87 4.36
N VAL A 284 14.73 10.46 3.31
CA VAL A 284 13.91 11.34 2.47
C VAL A 284 12.45 11.09 2.83
N ALA A 285 11.64 12.16 2.84
CA ALA A 285 10.21 12.05 3.06
C ALA A 285 9.58 11.07 2.05
N PRO A 286 8.78 10.11 2.50
CA PRO A 286 8.18 9.14 1.61
C PRO A 286 7.15 9.78 0.69
N TYR A 287 6.96 9.20 -0.48
CA TYR A 287 5.76 9.42 -1.26
C TYR A 287 4.59 8.68 -0.57
N ALA A 288 3.38 8.70 -1.14
CA ALA A 288 2.26 8.06 -0.48
C ALA A 288 1.36 7.30 -1.47
N TRP A 289 0.80 6.20 -1.01
CA TRP A 289 -0.34 5.57 -1.64
C TRP A 289 -1.50 6.55 -1.72
N GLN A 290 -2.09 6.65 -2.89
CA GLN A 290 -3.30 7.41 -3.13
C GLN A 290 -4.50 6.47 -3.01
N VAL A 291 -5.43 6.79 -2.10
CA VAL A 291 -6.53 5.90 -1.73
C VAL A 291 -7.87 6.60 -1.91
N LYS A 292 -8.88 5.83 -2.31
CA LYS A 292 -10.27 6.23 -2.44
C LYS A 292 -11.18 5.20 -1.77
N VAL A 293 -12.16 5.67 -0.99
CA VAL A 293 -13.24 4.82 -0.45
C VAL A 293 -14.35 4.68 -1.49
N LEU A 294 -14.77 3.46 -1.80
CA LEU A 294 -15.86 3.19 -2.74
C LEU A 294 -17.23 3.27 -2.07
N ASP A 295 -17.41 2.55 -0.98
CA ASP A 295 -18.65 2.52 -0.19
C ASP A 295 -18.37 2.91 1.26
N HIS A 296 -18.60 4.18 1.57
CA HIS A 296 -18.42 4.71 2.93
C HIS A 296 -19.35 4.04 3.94
N LEU A 297 -20.60 3.76 3.56
CA LEU A 297 -21.59 3.17 4.46
C LEU A 297 -21.23 1.71 4.80
N GLY A 298 -20.93 0.90 3.78
CA GLY A 298 -20.48 -0.48 3.95
C GLY A 298 -19.19 -0.56 4.76
N LEU A 299 -18.24 0.36 4.49
CA LEU A 299 -16.99 0.43 5.22
C LEU A 299 -17.20 0.76 6.71
N PHE A 300 -18.05 1.74 7.05
CA PHE A 300 -18.37 2.03 8.45
C PHE A 300 -19.01 0.84 9.17
N ARG A 301 -19.92 0.10 8.51
CA ARG A 301 -20.50 -1.12 9.06
C ARG A 301 -19.43 -2.19 9.32
N LYS A 302 -18.52 -2.37 8.37
CA LYS A 302 -17.41 -3.31 8.48
C LYS A 302 -16.48 -2.96 9.63
N LEU A 303 -16.22 -1.68 9.85
CA LEU A 303 -15.33 -1.17 10.88
C LEU A 303 -16.00 -1.03 12.25
N ALA A 304 -17.31 -1.19 12.38
CA ALA A 304 -18.03 -1.00 13.64
C ALA A 304 -17.39 -1.75 14.83
N PRO A 305 -16.99 -3.03 14.74
CA PRO A 305 -16.35 -3.75 15.86
C PRO A 305 -15.02 -3.12 16.28
N LEU A 306 -14.22 -2.64 15.33
CA LEU A 306 -12.96 -1.95 15.61
C LEU A 306 -13.21 -0.60 16.31
N LEU A 307 -14.15 0.19 15.78
CA LEU A 307 -14.51 1.48 16.37
C LEU A 307 -15.07 1.32 17.79
N GLU A 308 -15.90 0.31 18.05
CA GLU A 308 -16.36 -0.05 19.39
C GLU A 308 -15.22 -0.40 20.33
N SER A 309 -14.24 -1.16 19.86
CA SER A 309 -13.04 -1.51 20.65
C SER A 309 -12.28 -0.25 21.05
N ARG A 310 -12.10 0.70 20.14
CA ARG A 310 -11.45 1.97 20.39
C ARG A 310 -12.24 2.88 21.35
N LEU A 311 -13.56 2.92 21.21
CA LEU A 311 -14.44 3.63 22.15
C LEU A 311 -14.31 3.06 23.55
N ARG A 312 -14.29 1.74 23.73
CA ARG A 312 -14.09 1.08 25.03
C ARG A 312 -12.70 1.34 25.63
N ALA A 313 -11.67 1.37 24.79
CA ALA A 313 -10.30 1.62 25.23
C ALA A 313 -10.03 3.10 25.57
N SER A 314 -10.95 4.00 25.22
CA SER A 314 -10.93 5.43 25.51
C SER A 314 -11.95 5.80 26.58
N GLY A 315 -12.09 7.09 26.91
CA GLY A 315 -13.12 7.59 27.82
C GLY A 315 -14.57 7.48 27.30
N TYR A 316 -14.80 6.86 26.16
CA TYR A 316 -16.11 6.80 25.46
C TYR A 316 -16.81 5.44 25.57
N GLY A 317 -16.37 4.54 26.45
CA GLY A 317 -17.01 3.25 26.65
C GLY A 317 -18.50 3.31 27.09
N GLY A 318 -18.95 4.41 27.69
CA GLY A 318 -20.33 4.68 28.05
C GLY A 318 -21.08 5.61 27.09
N LEU A 319 -20.53 5.94 25.91
CA LEU A 319 -21.16 6.86 24.97
C LEU A 319 -22.53 6.38 24.51
N CYS A 320 -23.53 7.26 24.63
CA CYS A 320 -24.89 7.07 24.10
C CYS A 320 -25.26 8.29 23.25
N GLU A 321 -25.01 8.21 21.93
CA GLU A 321 -25.21 9.31 20.99
C GLU A 321 -25.41 8.79 19.58
N THR A 322 -26.17 9.55 18.75
CA THR A 322 -26.19 9.33 17.30
C THR A 322 -25.23 10.31 16.63
N LEU A 323 -24.17 9.76 16.06
CA LEU A 323 -23.15 10.53 15.34
C LEU A 323 -23.60 10.77 13.90
N ASN A 324 -23.75 12.02 13.52
CA ASN A 324 -24.08 12.42 12.15
C ASN A 324 -22.81 12.81 11.41
N LEU A 325 -22.35 11.93 10.52
CA LEU A 325 -21.17 12.10 9.68
C LEU A 325 -21.57 12.66 8.32
N ASN A 326 -21.29 13.94 8.09
CA ASN A 326 -21.65 14.63 6.86
C ASN A 326 -20.51 14.61 5.86
N PHE A 327 -20.66 13.83 4.80
CA PHE A 327 -19.72 13.71 3.67
C PHE A 327 -20.06 14.67 2.50
N ARG A 328 -20.75 15.77 2.76
CA ARG A 328 -21.13 16.80 1.77
C ARG A 328 -22.18 16.33 0.75
N LYS A 329 -22.01 15.18 0.14
CA LYS A 329 -22.93 14.59 -0.86
C LYS A 329 -23.91 13.60 -0.25
N PHE A 330 -23.63 13.13 0.94
CA PHE A 330 -24.43 12.16 1.69
C PHE A 330 -24.06 12.22 3.17
N ASN A 331 -24.95 11.71 4.01
CA ASN A 331 -24.72 11.59 5.45
C ASN A 331 -24.75 10.12 5.87
N ILE A 332 -24.01 9.81 6.92
CA ILE A 332 -24.05 8.53 7.64
C ILE A 332 -24.43 8.82 9.08
N GLU A 333 -25.42 8.14 9.59
CA GLU A 333 -25.80 8.13 11.00
C GLU A 333 -25.27 6.85 11.65
N ALA A 334 -24.42 7.02 12.66
CA ALA A 334 -23.92 5.92 13.49
C ALA A 334 -24.51 6.05 14.90
N THR A 335 -25.43 5.17 15.27
CA THR A 335 -26.04 5.15 16.58
C THR A 335 -25.19 4.34 17.55
N VAL A 336 -24.68 5.04 18.58
CA VAL A 336 -23.87 4.45 19.64
C VAL A 336 -24.71 4.33 20.93
N LYS A 337 -24.71 3.16 21.57
CA LYS A 337 -25.31 2.91 22.89
C LYS A 337 -24.29 2.18 23.75
N GLU A 338 -23.93 2.78 24.88
CA GLU A 338 -22.92 2.23 25.79
C GLU A 338 -21.63 1.82 25.07
N GLY A 339 -21.13 2.71 24.20
CA GLY A 339 -19.92 2.49 23.42
C GLY A 339 -20.02 1.42 22.32
N LYS A 340 -21.22 0.85 22.06
CA LYS A 340 -21.50 -0.10 20.98
C LYS A 340 -22.22 0.59 19.83
N ILE A 341 -21.78 0.33 18.61
CA ILE A 341 -22.43 0.82 17.39
C ILE A 341 -23.60 -0.10 17.02
N VAL A 342 -24.80 0.28 17.43
CA VAL A 342 -26.01 -0.55 17.26
C VAL A 342 -26.70 -0.32 15.91
N GLY A 343 -26.33 0.68 15.16
CA GLY A 343 -26.84 0.97 13.82
C GLY A 343 -25.90 1.87 13.03
N VAL A 344 -25.77 1.61 11.74
CA VAL A 344 -25.08 2.47 10.78
C VAL A 344 -25.95 2.55 9.53
N GLU A 345 -26.49 3.73 9.27
CA GLU A 345 -27.51 3.94 8.23
C GLU A 345 -27.19 5.20 7.40
N ARG A 346 -27.86 5.32 6.26
CA ARG A 346 -27.82 6.54 5.50
C ARG A 346 -28.62 7.62 6.23
N GLY A 347 -27.95 8.68 6.65
CA GLY A 347 -28.53 9.75 7.44
C GLY A 347 -29.25 10.78 6.58
N VAL A 348 -30.11 11.56 7.23
CA VAL A 348 -30.72 12.76 6.65
C VAL A 348 -29.83 14.00 6.87
N ASP A 349 -30.02 15.05 6.09
CA ASP A 349 -29.23 16.29 6.24
C ASP A 349 -29.63 17.03 7.54
N CYS A 350 -28.80 16.90 8.56
CA CYS A 350 -28.98 17.56 9.86
C CYS A 350 -27.86 18.58 10.07
N ARG A 351 -28.08 19.84 9.69
CA ARG A 351 -27.04 20.89 9.73
C ARG A 351 -26.53 21.22 11.12
N ASP A 352 -27.30 21.03 12.19
CA ASP A 352 -26.93 21.48 13.54
C ASP A 352 -26.13 20.52 14.42
N ARG A 353 -25.97 19.24 14.02
CA ARG A 353 -25.29 18.22 14.81
C ARG A 353 -24.32 17.37 13.97
N THR A 354 -23.78 17.91 12.89
CA THR A 354 -22.98 17.14 11.95
C THR A 354 -21.49 17.29 12.21
N ILE A 355 -20.80 16.17 12.07
CA ILE A 355 -19.35 16.09 11.94
C ILE A 355 -19.04 16.23 10.45
N GLY A 356 -18.51 17.38 10.03
CA GLY A 356 -18.25 17.66 8.61
C GLY A 356 -16.98 16.98 8.13
N LEU A 357 -17.13 15.93 7.32
CA LEU A 357 -16.06 15.18 6.72
C LEU A 357 -16.00 15.45 5.21
N ASN A 358 -14.80 15.77 4.71
CA ASN A 358 -14.58 15.81 3.28
C ASN A 358 -14.35 14.38 2.77
N PRO A 359 -15.19 13.83 1.86
CA PRO A 359 -15.08 12.44 1.42
C PRO A 359 -13.75 12.13 0.71
N TYR A 360 -13.14 13.12 0.08
CA TYR A 360 -11.86 12.94 -0.62
C TYR A 360 -10.66 12.83 0.32
N VAL A 361 -10.71 13.51 1.48
CA VAL A 361 -9.62 13.45 2.47
C VAL A 361 -9.92 12.50 3.62
N PHE A 362 -11.12 11.95 3.69
CA PHE A 362 -11.50 10.97 4.70
C PHE A 362 -10.55 9.75 4.76
N PRO A 363 -10.02 9.22 3.64
CA PRO A 363 -9.01 8.17 3.67
C PRO A 363 -7.78 8.50 4.54
N GLN A 364 -7.36 9.78 4.60
CA GLN A 364 -6.24 10.20 5.45
C GLN A 364 -6.54 10.05 6.95
N LEU A 365 -7.78 10.38 7.35
CA LEU A 365 -8.24 10.18 8.72
C LEU A 365 -8.38 8.69 9.03
N LEU A 366 -9.10 7.98 8.16
CA LEU A 366 -9.41 6.56 8.29
C LEU A 366 -8.17 5.71 8.53
N LEU A 367 -7.15 5.91 7.67
CA LEU A 367 -5.93 5.11 7.65
C LEU A 367 -4.82 5.67 8.57
N GLY A 368 -5.16 6.62 9.45
CA GLY A 368 -4.25 7.18 10.44
C GLY A 368 -3.13 8.04 9.87
N TYR A 369 -3.19 8.43 8.60
CA TYR A 369 -2.16 9.21 7.91
C TYR A 369 -2.07 10.64 8.42
N ARG A 370 -3.23 11.25 8.78
CA ARG A 370 -3.33 12.57 9.41
C ARG A 370 -4.35 12.56 10.55
N SER A 371 -4.04 13.31 11.59
CA SER A 371 -4.96 13.58 12.71
C SER A 371 -6.09 14.51 12.30
N VAL A 372 -7.16 14.55 13.10
CA VAL A 372 -8.27 15.51 12.94
C VAL A 372 -7.73 16.94 12.85
N ARG A 373 -6.79 17.33 13.73
CA ARG A 373 -6.22 18.68 13.78
C ARG A 373 -5.42 19.04 12.52
N GLU A 374 -4.63 18.10 12.02
CA GLU A 374 -3.86 18.29 10.77
C GLU A 374 -4.81 18.47 9.58
N LEU A 375 -5.93 17.74 9.55
CA LEU A 375 -6.94 17.86 8.50
C LEU A 375 -7.71 19.18 8.59
N GLU A 376 -8.12 19.62 9.77
CA GLU A 376 -8.76 20.93 9.96
C GLU A 376 -7.86 22.09 9.55
N ALA A 377 -6.55 21.99 9.83
CA ALA A 377 -5.57 23.01 9.43
C ALA A 377 -5.31 23.04 7.92
N ALA A 378 -5.36 21.88 7.24
CA ALA A 378 -5.07 21.77 5.82
C ALA A 378 -6.29 21.95 4.90
N TYR A 379 -7.50 21.62 5.38
CA TYR A 379 -8.74 21.59 4.61
C TYR A 379 -9.87 22.37 5.28
N PRO A 380 -10.18 23.61 4.84
CA PRO A 380 -11.21 24.44 5.45
C PRO A 380 -12.63 23.84 5.44
N ASP A 381 -12.86 22.86 4.57
CA ASP A 381 -14.14 22.14 4.45
C ASP A 381 -14.19 20.84 5.29
N PHE A 382 -13.11 20.48 5.96
CA PHE A 382 -13.07 19.46 7.00
C PHE A 382 -13.25 20.14 8.35
N ARG A 383 -14.46 20.04 8.94
CA ARG A 383 -14.81 20.77 10.16
C ARG A 383 -15.43 19.86 11.19
N VAL A 384 -14.82 19.83 12.36
CA VAL A 384 -15.27 19.06 13.51
C VAL A 384 -15.50 20.03 14.68
N ARG A 385 -16.65 19.92 15.38
CA ARG A 385 -16.86 20.69 16.61
C ARG A 385 -15.87 20.26 17.69
N ASP A 386 -15.47 21.19 18.54
CA ASP A 386 -14.51 20.91 19.64
C ASP A 386 -14.96 19.75 20.53
N THR A 387 -16.27 19.61 20.76
CA THR A 387 -16.87 18.51 21.53
C THR A 387 -16.71 17.13 20.90
N HIS A 388 -16.63 17.04 19.55
CA HIS A 388 -16.49 15.77 18.84
C HIS A 388 -15.05 15.46 18.41
N ARG A 389 -14.14 16.43 18.49
CA ARG A 389 -12.74 16.21 18.07
C ARG A 389 -12.07 15.08 18.85
N PRO A 390 -12.10 15.04 20.22
CA PRO A 390 -11.49 13.95 20.96
C PRO A 390 -12.14 12.59 20.68
N LEU A 391 -13.45 12.57 20.40
CA LEU A 391 -14.16 11.36 20.01
C LEU A 391 -13.65 10.83 18.68
N LEU A 392 -13.52 11.70 17.65
CA LEU A 392 -12.97 11.29 16.36
C LEU A 392 -11.51 10.88 16.43
N GLU A 393 -10.70 11.54 17.26
CA GLU A 393 -9.31 11.14 17.50
C GLU A 393 -9.22 9.77 18.19
N ALA A 394 -10.19 9.43 19.04
CA ALA A 394 -10.30 8.10 19.63
C ALA A 394 -10.73 7.05 18.60
N MET A 395 -11.70 7.36 17.74
CA MET A 395 -12.18 6.46 16.68
C MET A 395 -11.15 6.27 15.56
N PHE A 396 -10.46 7.34 15.18
CA PHE A 396 -9.49 7.38 14.07
C PHE A 396 -8.16 7.99 14.55
N PRO A 397 -7.37 7.25 15.31
CA PRO A 397 -6.12 7.73 15.85
C PRO A 397 -5.06 7.91 14.75
N ARG A 398 -4.23 8.97 14.88
CA ARG A 398 -3.06 9.11 14.04
C ARG A 398 -2.03 8.04 14.40
N ARG A 399 -1.77 7.13 13.46
CA ARG A 399 -0.82 6.02 13.61
C ARG A 399 -0.17 5.70 12.27
N PRO A 400 1.09 5.27 12.24
CA PRO A 400 1.76 4.92 11.01
C PRO A 400 1.09 3.72 10.32
N GLY A 401 0.95 3.79 9.01
CA GLY A 401 0.61 2.68 8.14
C GLY A 401 1.76 2.41 7.18
N TYR A 402 2.02 1.17 6.84
CA TYR A 402 3.02 0.80 5.85
C TYR A 402 2.59 -0.46 5.09
N ILE A 403 2.69 -0.43 3.77
CA ILE A 403 2.28 -1.52 2.90
C ILE A 403 3.52 -2.16 2.29
N PHE A 404 3.86 -3.35 2.77
CA PHE A 404 4.88 -4.17 2.12
C PHE A 404 4.33 -4.73 0.81
N HIS A 405 5.08 -4.61 -0.26
CA HIS A 405 4.65 -5.05 -1.59
C HIS A 405 4.38 -6.57 -1.65
N VAL A 406 3.31 -6.93 -2.35
CA VAL A 406 2.84 -8.32 -2.49
C VAL A 406 3.11 -8.92 -3.87
N TYR A 407 3.70 -8.17 -4.81
CA TYR A 407 4.04 -8.68 -6.15
C TYR A 407 5.44 -8.26 -6.62
#